data_33c48a4ed991122cfadb1d02e34ba06d
#
_entry.id   33c48a4ed991122cfadb1d02e34ba06d
#
_cell.length_a   1.000
_cell.length_b   1.000
_cell.length_c   1.000
_cell.angle_alpha   90.00
_cell.angle_beta   90.00
_cell.angle_gamma   90.00
#
_symmetry.space_group_name_H-M   'P 1'
#
loop_
_entity.id
_entity.type
_entity.pdbx_description
1 polymer ?
#
loop_
_entity_poly.entity_id
_entity_poly.type
_entity_poly.pdbx_seq_one_letter_code
_entity_poly.pdbx_strand_id
1 'polypeptide(L)'
;MLKRLISFLAQLWRSHLSLAALFLLGIGLNWAIAACNNTPTPTGSASPAASPTATAAKVVRIGHQKFDPFTLVKARGGLEKRLQPLGVSVEWKEFQSGPPMLEALNVGSIDIGRTGDAPPVFAQAANAPLLYIGGSAPKDRSSGILVPANSAIQTLEDLRGKKIAFTKGSSANYLLAKALKSAGIKWTDIEPANLTPADARAAFQQGNVDAWVIWDPFYAAAQAQKDVRVVKDSKGLAANRDFYLANQSFVYPNFKIIEAIREETQAVATWADANPAEVVKILAPILNVDASILDVVTRRRSYGFEPIQADMVAEQQEIADSFFELGLIPKQLKVEEVVWKPGN
;
A
#
# COMPACT_ATOMS: atom_id res chain seq x y z
N MET A 1 -21.41 13.10 45.04
CA MET A 1 -20.63 13.11 43.80
C MET A 1 -19.22 13.74 43.97
N LEU A 2 -19.09 14.83 44.71
CA LEU A 2 -17.82 15.57 44.86
C LEU A 2 -16.67 14.77 45.54
N LYS A 3 -16.97 13.91 46.54
CA LYS A 3 -15.95 13.09 47.24
C LYS A 3 -15.33 11.99 46.40
N ARG A 4 -16.01 11.49 45.33
CA ARG A 4 -15.45 10.49 44.41
C ARG A 4 -14.55 11.12 43.35
N LEU A 5 -14.77 12.40 42.98
CA LEU A 5 -13.93 13.13 42.05
C LEU A 5 -12.55 13.50 42.65
N ILE A 6 -12.54 13.85 43.94
CA ILE A 6 -11.32 14.20 44.67
C ILE A 6 -10.43 13.00 44.91
N SER A 7 -10.98 11.78 45.12
CA SER A 7 -10.20 10.56 45.27
C SER A 7 -9.55 10.10 43.96
N PHE A 8 -10.22 10.36 42.83
CA PHE A 8 -9.71 10.01 41.51
C PHE A 8 -8.54 10.91 41.08
N LEU A 9 -8.59 12.19 41.36
CA LEU A 9 -7.51 13.15 41.10
C LEU A 9 -6.28 12.94 41.99
N ALA A 10 -6.48 12.49 43.23
CA ALA A 10 -5.39 12.19 44.15
C ALA A 10 -4.63 10.90 43.76
N GLN A 11 -5.30 9.97 43.06
CA GLN A 11 -4.69 8.73 42.59
C GLN A 11 -3.86 8.96 41.32
N LEU A 12 -4.25 9.91 40.44
CA LEU A 12 -3.49 10.32 39.27
C LEU A 12 -2.19 11.10 39.61
N TRP A 13 -2.21 11.86 40.71
CA TRP A 13 -1.02 12.61 41.16
C TRP A 13 0.06 11.75 41.79
N ARG A 14 -0.28 10.58 42.38
CA ARG A 14 0.67 9.65 42.95
C ARG A 14 1.44 8.80 41.92
N SER A 15 0.89 8.63 40.70
CA SER A 15 1.54 7.86 39.65
C SER A 15 2.62 8.63 38.88
N HIS A 16 2.61 9.98 38.93
CA HIS A 16 3.61 10.81 38.24
C HIS A 16 4.83 11.18 39.07
N LEU A 17 4.83 10.94 40.38
CA LEU A 17 5.97 11.20 41.27
C LEU A 17 6.98 10.05 41.32
N SER A 18 6.62 8.84 40.84
CA SER A 18 7.52 7.66 40.84
C SER A 18 8.45 7.60 39.63
N LEU A 19 8.23 8.38 38.57
CA LEU A 19 9.03 8.38 37.35
C LEU A 19 10.12 9.46 37.31
N ALA A 20 10.07 10.46 38.21
CA ALA A 20 11.07 11.52 38.27
C ALA A 20 12.30 11.18 39.13
N ALA A 21 12.25 10.12 39.94
CA ALA A 21 13.33 9.73 40.86
C ALA A 21 14.40 8.80 40.25
N LEU A 22 14.23 8.30 39.03
CA LEU A 22 15.15 7.36 38.35
C LEU A 22 16.08 8.01 37.32
N PHE A 23 15.98 9.34 37.10
CA PHE A 23 16.78 10.03 36.08
C PHE A 23 17.97 10.83 36.62
N LEU A 24 18.25 10.82 37.93
CA LEU A 24 19.33 11.63 38.56
C LEU A 24 20.50 10.85 39.11
N LEU A 25 20.66 9.55 38.82
CA LEU A 25 21.76 8.71 39.33
C LEU A 25 22.73 8.19 38.24
N GLY A 26 22.74 8.80 37.04
CA GLY A 26 23.54 8.35 35.90
C GLY A 26 24.65 9.29 35.40
N ILE A 27 24.95 10.39 36.09
CA ILE A 27 26.03 11.35 35.67
C ILE A 27 27.05 11.51 36.78
N GLY A 28 28.05 10.69 36.75
CA GLY A 28 29.21 10.85 37.65
C GLY A 28 30.14 9.66 37.58
N LEU A 29 31.04 9.61 36.62
CA LEU A 29 32.43 9.11 36.77
C LEU A 29 33.01 8.82 35.36
N ASN A 30 33.79 9.77 34.86
CA ASN A 30 34.97 9.52 34.03
C ASN A 30 35.63 10.85 33.64
N TRP A 31 36.39 11.41 34.56
CA TRP A 31 37.46 12.37 34.26
C TRP A 31 38.71 11.87 34.95
N ALA A 32 39.67 11.55 34.16
CA ALA A 32 41.12 11.55 34.33
C ALA A 32 41.73 10.40 33.51
N ILE A 33 42.42 10.75 32.44
CA ILE A 33 43.88 10.74 32.36
C ILE A 33 44.28 11.38 31.04
N ALA A 34 44.84 12.59 31.14
CA ALA A 34 45.64 13.22 30.08
C ALA A 34 47.09 13.09 30.51
N ALA A 35 47.92 12.47 29.68
CA ALA A 35 49.37 12.70 29.74
C ALA A 35 50.01 12.39 28.37
N CYS A 36 50.53 13.42 27.80
CA CYS A 36 51.56 13.65 26.80
C CYS A 36 52.32 12.43 26.25
N ASN A 37 52.42 12.34 24.91
CA ASN A 37 53.73 12.16 24.26
C ASN A 37 53.75 12.78 22.87
N ASN A 38 54.70 13.68 22.65
CA ASN A 38 55.10 14.23 21.35
C ASN A 38 55.96 13.26 20.59
N THR A 39 55.79 13.21 19.26
CA THR A 39 56.78 13.25 18.14
C THR A 39 56.42 12.26 17.00
N PRO A 40 56.97 12.39 15.79
CA PRO A 40 56.63 13.36 14.75
C PRO A 40 55.95 12.69 13.51
N THR A 41 55.39 13.54 12.66
CA THR A 41 54.75 13.24 11.35
C THR A 41 55.65 12.43 10.42
N PRO A 42 55.02 11.48 9.65
CA PRO A 42 55.33 11.39 8.25
C PRO A 42 54.09 11.68 7.41
N THR A 43 54.27 12.55 6.42
CA THR A 43 53.41 12.80 5.27
C THR A 43 53.07 11.52 4.58
N GLY A 44 51.85 11.03 4.82
CA GLY A 44 51.23 9.92 4.08
C GLY A 44 50.00 10.42 3.35
N SER A 45 50.06 10.32 2.03
CA SER A 45 49.01 10.61 1.07
C SER A 45 47.71 10.00 1.53
N ALA A 46 46.70 10.82 1.84
CA ALA A 46 45.35 10.34 2.13
C ALA A 46 44.74 9.76 0.87
N SER A 47 44.69 8.42 0.83
CA SER A 47 43.82 7.69 -0.13
C SER A 47 42.38 8.10 0.13
N PRO A 48 41.53 8.34 -0.88
CA PRO A 48 40.16 8.70 -0.64
C PRO A 48 39.50 7.53 0.11
N ALA A 49 38.89 7.86 1.27
CA ALA A 49 38.12 6.90 2.04
C ALA A 49 37.07 6.27 1.13
N ALA A 50 37.17 4.97 0.94
CA ALA A 50 36.16 4.19 0.23
C ALA A 50 34.81 4.43 0.92
N SER A 51 33.84 4.94 0.18
CA SER A 51 32.45 5.01 0.63
C SER A 51 32.04 3.62 1.14
N PRO A 52 31.31 3.50 2.25
CA PRO A 52 30.91 2.21 2.76
C PRO A 52 30.13 1.47 1.67
N THR A 53 30.67 0.36 1.21
CA THR A 53 29.99 -0.52 0.26
C THR A 53 28.73 -1.01 0.94
N ALA A 54 27.58 -0.52 0.50
CA ALA A 54 26.30 -0.95 1.04
C ALA A 54 26.18 -2.47 0.90
N THR A 55 26.09 -3.17 2.01
CA THR A 55 25.99 -4.64 2.06
C THR A 55 24.60 -5.03 1.55
N ALA A 56 24.54 -5.93 0.57
CA ALA A 56 23.27 -6.46 0.05
C ALA A 56 22.45 -7.10 1.17
N ALA A 57 21.13 -6.97 1.13
CA ALA A 57 20.22 -7.53 2.11
C ALA A 57 20.31 -9.06 2.13
N LYS A 58 20.32 -9.65 3.33
CA LYS A 58 20.21 -11.12 3.52
C LYS A 58 18.76 -11.60 3.58
N VAL A 59 17.84 -10.70 3.85
CA VAL A 59 16.39 -10.95 3.89
C VAL A 59 15.70 -9.85 3.09
N VAL A 60 14.79 -10.23 2.21
CA VAL A 60 13.86 -9.30 1.58
C VAL A 60 12.48 -9.47 2.19
N ARG A 61 11.90 -8.36 2.68
CA ARG A 61 10.58 -8.32 3.30
C ARG A 61 9.57 -7.78 2.29
N ILE A 62 8.64 -8.63 1.87
CA ILE A 62 7.67 -8.33 0.81
C ILE A 62 6.27 -8.19 1.38
N GLY A 63 5.68 -7.01 1.18
CA GLY A 63 4.29 -6.72 1.50
C GLY A 63 3.35 -7.11 0.37
N HIS A 64 2.26 -7.82 0.71
CA HIS A 64 1.21 -8.18 -0.25
C HIS A 64 -0.19 -8.00 0.35
N GLN A 65 -1.20 -7.98 -0.50
CA GLN A 65 -2.61 -7.93 -0.11
C GLN A 65 -3.31 -9.23 -0.51
N LYS A 66 -4.50 -9.48 0.06
CA LYS A 66 -5.34 -10.59 -0.42
C LYS A 66 -5.55 -10.46 -1.92
N PHE A 67 -5.31 -11.56 -2.65
CA PHE A 67 -5.47 -11.64 -4.08
C PHE A 67 -4.68 -10.57 -4.86
N ASP A 68 -3.36 -10.59 -4.72
CA ASP A 68 -2.47 -9.82 -5.58
C ASP A 68 -1.43 -10.74 -6.27
N PRO A 69 -0.65 -10.26 -7.26
CA PRO A 69 0.37 -11.06 -7.91
C PRO A 69 1.36 -11.71 -6.93
N PHE A 70 1.77 -11.00 -5.88
CA PHE A 70 2.68 -11.55 -4.87
C PHE A 70 2.07 -12.69 -4.05
N THR A 71 0.75 -12.71 -3.86
CA THR A 71 0.08 -13.86 -3.22
C THR A 71 0.26 -15.12 -4.05
N LEU A 72 0.16 -15.02 -5.37
CA LEU A 72 0.38 -16.15 -6.28
C LEU A 72 1.86 -16.54 -6.37
N VAL A 73 2.78 -15.57 -6.42
CA VAL A 73 4.23 -15.80 -6.38
C VAL A 73 4.62 -16.57 -5.12
N LYS A 74 4.13 -16.12 -3.94
CA LYS A 74 4.31 -16.77 -2.65
C LYS A 74 3.79 -18.22 -2.67
N ALA A 75 2.56 -18.43 -3.16
CA ALA A 75 1.93 -19.74 -3.21
C ALA A 75 2.70 -20.75 -4.08
N ARG A 76 3.38 -20.28 -5.12
CA ARG A 76 4.18 -21.13 -6.02
C ARG A 76 5.60 -21.41 -5.52
N GLY A 77 6.13 -20.59 -4.58
CA GLY A 77 7.44 -20.81 -3.95
C GLY A 77 8.64 -20.75 -4.91
N GLY A 78 8.50 -20.10 -6.06
CA GLY A 78 9.58 -19.95 -7.06
C GLY A 78 10.57 -18.86 -6.66
N LEU A 79 10.11 -17.82 -6.00
CA LEU A 79 10.94 -16.67 -5.63
C LEU A 79 12.03 -17.05 -4.62
N GLU A 80 11.71 -17.85 -3.62
CA GLU A 80 12.65 -18.35 -2.62
C GLU A 80 13.78 -19.13 -3.27
N LYS A 81 13.45 -19.98 -4.26
CA LYS A 81 14.45 -20.76 -5.02
C LYS A 81 15.33 -19.87 -5.89
N ARG A 82 14.75 -18.82 -6.48
CA ARG A 82 15.49 -17.86 -7.33
C ARG A 82 16.45 -16.99 -6.51
N LEU A 83 16.10 -16.63 -5.27
CA LEU A 83 16.90 -15.80 -4.39
C LEU A 83 17.95 -16.59 -3.59
N GLN A 84 17.77 -17.90 -3.44
CA GLN A 84 18.71 -18.77 -2.71
C GLN A 84 20.18 -18.65 -3.19
N PRO A 85 20.49 -18.64 -4.50
CA PRO A 85 21.86 -18.46 -4.98
C PRO A 85 22.48 -17.11 -4.63
N LEU A 86 21.65 -16.11 -4.34
CA LEU A 86 22.08 -14.78 -3.87
C LEU A 86 22.28 -14.73 -2.35
N GLY A 87 22.03 -15.83 -1.63
CA GLY A 87 22.08 -15.87 -0.17
C GLY A 87 20.96 -15.08 0.52
N VAL A 88 19.83 -14.86 -0.18
CA VAL A 88 18.70 -14.03 0.28
C VAL A 88 17.50 -14.91 0.60
N SER A 89 16.91 -14.71 1.78
CA SER A 89 15.62 -15.29 2.16
C SER A 89 14.47 -14.29 1.97
N VAL A 90 13.24 -14.81 1.89
CA VAL A 90 12.03 -14.00 1.70
C VAL A 90 11.18 -14.04 2.98
N GLU A 91 10.74 -12.88 3.43
CA GLU A 91 9.72 -12.71 4.48
C GLU A 91 8.48 -12.05 3.89
N TRP A 92 7.33 -12.73 3.97
CA TRP A 92 6.07 -12.25 3.44
C TRP A 92 5.20 -11.63 4.55
N LYS A 93 4.65 -10.42 4.29
CA LYS A 93 3.72 -9.73 5.19
C LYS A 93 2.43 -9.38 4.47
N GLU A 94 1.29 -9.86 5.01
CA GLU A 94 -0.04 -9.57 4.45
C GLU A 94 -0.62 -8.29 5.06
N PHE A 95 -1.23 -7.46 4.21
CA PHE A 95 -1.91 -6.22 4.58
C PHE A 95 -3.34 -6.19 4.04
N GLN A 96 -4.25 -5.54 4.75
CA GLN A 96 -5.66 -5.42 4.35
C GLN A 96 -5.87 -4.50 3.14
N SER A 97 -4.99 -3.51 2.95
CA SER A 97 -5.06 -2.50 1.89
C SER A 97 -3.70 -1.82 1.67
N GLY A 98 -3.62 -1.01 0.59
CA GLY A 98 -2.39 -0.31 0.23
C GLY A 98 -1.89 0.71 1.25
N PRO A 99 -2.73 1.57 1.85
CA PRO A 99 -2.26 2.57 2.79
C PRO A 99 -1.44 2.00 3.96
N PRO A 100 -1.93 1.04 4.78
CA PRO A 100 -1.12 0.47 5.87
C PRO A 100 0.13 -0.27 5.39
N MET A 101 0.11 -0.83 4.17
CA MET A 101 1.31 -1.43 3.59
C MET A 101 2.38 -0.38 3.27
N LEU A 102 2.01 0.78 2.74
CA LEU A 102 2.96 1.85 2.45
C LEU A 102 3.43 2.59 3.71
N GLU A 103 2.65 2.59 4.79
CA GLU A 103 3.14 2.99 6.12
C GLU A 103 4.25 2.04 6.61
N ALA A 104 4.06 0.72 6.44
CA ALA A 104 5.08 -0.28 6.76
C ALA A 104 6.34 -0.14 5.88
N LEU A 105 6.19 0.22 4.60
CA LEU A 105 7.30 0.54 3.70
C LEU A 105 8.05 1.80 4.17
N ASN A 106 7.32 2.83 4.55
CA ASN A 106 7.88 4.11 5.01
C ASN A 106 8.78 3.94 6.24
N VAL A 107 8.36 3.12 7.21
CA VAL A 107 9.15 2.84 8.42
C VAL A 107 10.15 1.69 8.26
N GLY A 108 10.33 1.16 7.05
CA GLY A 108 11.28 0.09 6.77
C GLY A 108 10.89 -1.29 7.35
N SER A 109 9.62 -1.50 7.69
CA SER A 109 9.11 -2.82 8.13
C SER A 109 8.95 -3.81 6.98
N ILE A 110 8.82 -3.32 5.76
CA ILE A 110 8.93 -4.05 4.50
C ILE A 110 9.87 -3.30 3.55
N ASP A 111 10.47 -4.02 2.60
CA ASP A 111 11.40 -3.49 1.63
C ASP A 111 10.74 -3.22 0.28
N ILE A 112 9.79 -4.09 -0.08
CA ILE A 112 9.03 -4.04 -1.34
C ILE A 112 7.56 -4.30 -1.01
N GLY A 113 6.66 -3.65 -1.73
CA GLY A 113 5.23 -3.90 -1.63
C GLY A 113 4.54 -3.69 -2.98
N ARG A 114 3.38 -4.34 -3.15
CA ARG A 114 2.52 -4.13 -4.30
C ARG A 114 1.19 -3.54 -3.83
N THR A 115 0.74 -2.47 -4.48
CA THR A 115 -0.54 -1.83 -4.17
C THR A 115 -1.26 -1.38 -5.44
N GLY A 116 -2.49 -0.87 -5.34
CA GLY A 116 -3.14 -0.17 -6.43
C GLY A 116 -2.53 1.22 -6.69
N ASP A 117 -3.18 1.97 -7.54
CA ASP A 117 -2.70 3.25 -8.10
C ASP A 117 -2.69 4.42 -7.09
N ALA A 118 -3.72 4.58 -6.27
CA ALA A 118 -3.85 5.74 -5.40
C ALA A 118 -2.95 5.75 -4.14
N PRO A 119 -2.71 4.64 -3.42
CA PRO A 119 -1.93 4.66 -2.19
C PRO A 119 -0.53 5.27 -2.33
N PRO A 120 0.25 5.04 -3.42
CA PRO A 120 1.58 5.63 -3.58
C PRO A 120 1.56 7.15 -3.62
N VAL A 121 0.50 7.75 -4.16
CA VAL A 121 0.33 9.21 -4.21
C VAL A 121 0.23 9.80 -2.80
N PHE A 122 -0.56 9.16 -1.92
CA PHE A 122 -0.66 9.59 -0.52
C PHE A 122 0.67 9.40 0.23
N ALA A 123 1.37 8.30 0.00
CA ALA A 123 2.66 8.04 0.61
C ALA A 123 3.73 9.05 0.15
N GLN A 124 3.78 9.39 -1.14
CA GLN A 124 4.66 10.43 -1.68
C GLN A 124 4.30 11.80 -1.10
N ALA A 125 3.02 12.14 -0.96
CA ALA A 125 2.57 13.39 -0.33
C ALA A 125 3.01 13.48 1.13
N ALA A 126 3.12 12.36 1.82
CA ALA A 126 3.65 12.22 3.18
C ALA A 126 5.19 12.13 3.23
N ASN A 127 5.89 12.31 2.11
CA ASN A 127 7.36 12.20 1.97
C ASN A 127 7.92 10.81 2.32
N ALA A 128 7.16 9.74 2.10
CA ALA A 128 7.67 8.38 2.24
C ALA A 128 8.83 8.14 1.26
N PRO A 129 9.93 7.47 1.70
CA PRO A 129 11.09 7.19 0.85
C PRO A 129 10.81 6.00 -0.08
N LEU A 130 9.86 6.15 -1.00
CA LEU A 130 9.45 5.11 -1.94
C LEU A 130 9.91 5.41 -3.36
N LEU A 131 10.11 4.34 -4.13
CA LEU A 131 10.29 4.38 -5.58
C LEU A 131 9.30 3.44 -6.26
N TYR A 132 8.71 3.89 -7.37
CA TYR A 132 7.99 3.01 -8.29
C TYR A 132 9.01 2.17 -9.05
N ILE A 133 8.99 0.85 -8.84
CA ILE A 133 9.90 -0.09 -9.49
C ILE A 133 9.25 -0.89 -10.62
N GLY A 134 7.93 -0.79 -10.77
CA GLY A 134 7.17 -1.37 -11.85
C GLY A 134 5.68 -1.17 -11.71
N GLY A 135 4.95 -1.53 -12.76
CA GLY A 135 3.49 -1.45 -12.83
C GLY A 135 2.88 -2.64 -13.56
N SER A 136 1.55 -2.69 -13.62
CA SER A 136 0.81 -3.70 -14.38
C SER A 136 -0.01 -3.08 -15.51
N ALA A 137 -0.54 -3.90 -16.41
CA ALA A 137 -1.58 -3.50 -17.32
C ALA A 137 -2.84 -3.01 -16.56
N PRO A 138 -3.72 -2.19 -17.18
CA PRO A 138 -4.98 -1.77 -16.60
C PRO A 138 -5.88 -2.95 -16.22
N LYS A 139 -6.66 -2.78 -15.14
CA LYS A 139 -7.71 -3.71 -14.70
C LYS A 139 -8.99 -2.94 -14.37
N ASP A 140 -9.47 -2.19 -15.33
CA ASP A 140 -10.54 -1.19 -15.25
C ASP A 140 -11.94 -1.76 -14.93
N ARG A 141 -12.07 -3.08 -14.72
CA ARG A 141 -13.31 -3.75 -14.30
C ARG A 141 -13.22 -4.40 -12.91
N SER A 142 -12.12 -4.19 -12.21
CA SER A 142 -11.84 -4.87 -10.95
C SER A 142 -12.26 -4.09 -9.70
N SER A 143 -12.99 -2.99 -9.87
CA SER A 143 -13.58 -2.21 -8.78
C SER A 143 -14.88 -1.54 -9.21
N GLY A 144 -15.71 -1.15 -8.24
CA GLY A 144 -16.99 -0.52 -8.55
C GLY A 144 -17.66 0.10 -7.33
N ILE A 145 -18.77 0.79 -7.62
CA ILE A 145 -19.69 1.42 -6.67
C ILE A 145 -20.90 0.51 -6.54
N LEU A 146 -21.10 -0.01 -5.33
CA LEU A 146 -22.15 -0.95 -4.98
C LEU A 146 -23.22 -0.26 -4.14
N VAL A 147 -24.48 -0.68 -4.36
CA VAL A 147 -25.65 -0.28 -3.57
C VAL A 147 -26.51 -1.48 -3.29
N PRO A 148 -27.39 -1.46 -2.26
CA PRO A 148 -28.43 -2.46 -2.09
C PRO A 148 -29.31 -2.57 -3.37
N ALA A 149 -29.77 -3.75 -3.72
CA ALA A 149 -30.55 -3.97 -4.95
C ALA A 149 -31.83 -3.13 -4.99
N ASN A 150 -32.45 -2.88 -3.83
CA ASN A 150 -33.64 -2.03 -3.67
C ASN A 150 -33.34 -0.54 -3.43
N SER A 151 -32.07 -0.14 -3.55
CA SER A 151 -31.68 1.28 -3.38
C SER A 151 -32.30 2.19 -4.43
N ALA A 152 -32.69 3.39 -4.01
CA ALA A 152 -33.13 4.46 -4.89
C ALA A 152 -32.00 5.05 -5.75
N ILE A 153 -30.73 4.79 -5.43
CA ILE A 153 -29.56 5.25 -6.20
C ILE A 153 -29.50 4.44 -7.50
N GLN A 154 -29.82 5.04 -8.62
CA GLN A 154 -29.81 4.38 -9.94
C GLN A 154 -28.63 4.83 -10.80
N THR A 155 -28.19 6.08 -10.65
CA THR A 155 -27.13 6.72 -11.42
C THR A 155 -26.07 7.31 -10.48
N LEU A 156 -24.98 7.84 -11.05
CA LEU A 156 -23.95 8.52 -10.26
C LEU A 156 -24.46 9.82 -9.61
N GLU A 157 -25.38 10.51 -10.27
CA GLU A 157 -25.99 11.76 -9.80
C GLU A 157 -26.76 11.55 -8.49
N ASP A 158 -27.33 10.36 -8.27
CA ASP A 158 -28.06 10.00 -7.05
C ASP A 158 -27.14 9.81 -5.82
N LEU A 159 -25.81 9.83 -6.01
CA LEU A 159 -24.85 9.79 -4.91
C LEU A 159 -24.81 11.08 -4.09
N ARG A 160 -25.40 12.19 -4.57
CA ARG A 160 -25.48 13.45 -3.84
C ARG A 160 -26.22 13.28 -2.52
N GLY A 161 -25.62 13.75 -1.43
CA GLY A 161 -26.15 13.64 -0.07
C GLY A 161 -26.10 12.23 0.52
N LYS A 162 -25.44 11.26 -0.14
CA LYS A 162 -25.39 9.87 0.32
C LYS A 162 -24.16 9.61 1.18
N LYS A 163 -24.33 8.66 2.11
CA LYS A 163 -23.25 8.15 2.94
C LYS A 163 -22.55 7.00 2.21
N ILE A 164 -21.28 7.22 1.85
CA ILE A 164 -20.55 6.31 0.97
C ILE A 164 -19.33 5.75 1.68
N ALA A 165 -19.29 4.42 1.83
CA ALA A 165 -18.15 3.72 2.42
C ALA A 165 -17.04 3.49 1.39
N PHE A 166 -15.81 3.75 1.79
CA PHE A 166 -14.58 3.45 1.03
C PHE A 166 -13.37 3.48 1.96
N THR A 167 -12.23 2.98 1.52
CA THR A 167 -10.97 3.09 2.27
C THR A 167 -10.21 4.34 1.82
N LYS A 168 -9.97 5.28 2.75
CA LYS A 168 -9.22 6.52 2.47
C LYS A 168 -7.82 6.20 1.91
N GLY A 169 -7.43 6.93 0.87
CA GLY A 169 -6.11 6.78 0.23
C GLY A 169 -5.96 5.52 -0.62
N SER A 170 -7.03 4.75 -0.85
CA SER A 170 -7.04 3.58 -1.73
C SER A 170 -7.51 3.91 -3.15
N SER A 171 -7.38 2.94 -4.08
CA SER A 171 -7.94 3.05 -5.44
C SER A 171 -9.47 3.25 -5.43
N ALA A 172 -10.19 2.74 -4.41
CA ALA A 172 -11.62 3.02 -4.24
C ALA A 172 -11.89 4.50 -3.93
N ASN A 173 -10.99 5.17 -3.19
CA ASN A 173 -11.08 6.61 -2.96
C ASN A 173 -10.95 7.39 -4.28
N TYR A 174 -9.99 6.99 -5.14
CA TYR A 174 -9.82 7.62 -6.46
C TYR A 174 -11.01 7.34 -7.37
N LEU A 175 -11.50 6.10 -7.43
CA LEU A 175 -12.69 5.76 -8.22
C LEU A 175 -13.89 6.59 -7.79
N LEU A 176 -14.12 6.77 -6.48
CA LEU A 176 -15.19 7.64 -5.97
C LEU A 176 -14.99 9.09 -6.42
N ALA A 177 -13.79 9.62 -6.30
CA ALA A 177 -13.48 11.00 -6.74
C ALA A 177 -13.76 11.21 -8.24
N LYS A 178 -13.35 10.26 -9.09
CA LYS A 178 -13.62 10.30 -10.54
C LYS A 178 -15.11 10.16 -10.84
N ALA A 179 -15.82 9.29 -10.15
CA ALA A 179 -17.26 9.11 -10.32
C ALA A 179 -18.05 10.37 -9.94
N LEU A 180 -17.72 10.99 -8.81
CA LEU A 180 -18.34 12.24 -8.38
C LEU A 180 -18.05 13.38 -9.36
N LYS A 181 -16.78 13.53 -9.81
CA LYS A 181 -16.39 14.54 -10.81
C LYS A 181 -17.18 14.37 -12.13
N SER A 182 -17.35 13.13 -12.59
CA SER A 182 -18.10 12.84 -13.82
C SER A 182 -19.61 13.16 -13.71
N ALA A 183 -20.17 13.09 -12.51
CA ALA A 183 -21.56 13.43 -12.20
C ALA A 183 -21.78 14.90 -11.77
N GLY A 184 -20.73 15.73 -11.79
CA GLY A 184 -20.83 17.13 -11.33
C GLY A 184 -21.14 17.27 -9.84
N ILE A 185 -20.74 16.28 -9.01
CA ILE A 185 -20.92 16.27 -7.57
C ILE A 185 -19.60 16.68 -6.89
N LYS A 186 -19.67 17.64 -5.97
CA LYS A 186 -18.50 18.00 -5.15
C LYS A 186 -18.28 16.97 -4.05
N TRP A 187 -17.03 16.82 -3.61
CA TRP A 187 -16.68 15.97 -2.49
C TRP A 187 -17.46 16.33 -1.21
N THR A 188 -17.74 17.61 -1.02
CA THR A 188 -18.54 18.14 0.10
C THR A 188 -20.04 17.85 0.02
N ASP A 189 -20.52 17.37 -1.13
CA ASP A 189 -21.93 17.06 -1.35
C ASP A 189 -22.28 15.61 -0.99
N ILE A 190 -21.35 14.83 -0.47
CA ILE A 190 -21.56 13.46 0.05
C ILE A 190 -21.17 13.38 1.53
N GLU A 191 -21.55 12.29 2.19
CA GLU A 191 -21.07 11.90 3.52
C GLU A 191 -20.02 10.78 3.38
N PRO A 192 -18.70 11.09 3.42
CA PRO A 192 -17.66 10.08 3.24
C PRO A 192 -17.48 9.23 4.50
N ALA A 193 -17.71 7.92 4.41
CA ALA A 193 -17.47 6.94 5.47
C ALA A 193 -16.14 6.21 5.22
N ASN A 194 -15.08 6.68 5.88
CA ASN A 194 -13.75 6.10 5.77
C ASN A 194 -13.63 4.83 6.64
N LEU A 195 -13.67 3.67 6.00
CA LEU A 195 -13.71 2.36 6.66
C LEU A 195 -12.68 1.40 6.03
N THR A 196 -12.19 0.43 6.83
CA THR A 196 -11.43 -0.71 6.28
C THR A 196 -12.35 -1.55 5.38
N PRO A 197 -11.82 -2.38 4.46
CA PRO A 197 -12.66 -3.23 3.63
C PRO A 197 -13.62 -4.13 4.42
N ALA A 198 -13.19 -4.65 5.57
CA ALA A 198 -14.01 -5.51 6.43
C ALA A 198 -15.15 -4.73 7.11
N ASP A 199 -14.82 -3.56 7.69
CA ASP A 199 -15.80 -2.70 8.35
C ASP A 199 -16.79 -2.10 7.36
N ALA A 200 -16.32 -1.70 6.15
CA ALA A 200 -17.16 -1.21 5.07
C ALA A 200 -18.17 -2.27 4.60
N ARG A 201 -17.72 -3.53 4.47
CA ARG A 201 -18.62 -4.65 4.17
C ARG A 201 -19.70 -4.81 5.24
N ALA A 202 -19.31 -4.80 6.51
CA ALA A 202 -20.25 -4.93 7.62
C ALA A 202 -21.25 -3.77 7.66
N ALA A 203 -20.77 -2.52 7.52
CA ALA A 203 -21.61 -1.33 7.48
C ALA A 203 -22.60 -1.35 6.30
N PHE A 204 -22.16 -1.80 5.13
CA PHE A 204 -22.99 -1.93 3.94
C PHE A 204 -24.09 -3.00 4.11
N GLN A 205 -23.72 -4.18 4.63
CA GLN A 205 -24.68 -5.26 4.88
C GLN A 205 -25.73 -4.91 5.95
N GLN A 206 -25.37 -4.05 6.91
CA GLN A 206 -26.29 -3.56 7.96
C GLN A 206 -27.11 -2.33 7.55
N GLY A 207 -26.91 -1.78 6.34
CA GLY A 207 -27.58 -0.58 5.88
C GLY A 207 -27.12 0.72 6.57
N ASN A 208 -25.93 0.71 7.19
CA ASN A 208 -25.34 1.87 7.86
C ASN A 208 -24.67 2.85 6.90
N VAL A 209 -24.55 2.48 5.61
CA VAL A 209 -24.08 3.29 4.50
C VAL A 209 -24.96 3.02 3.27
N ASP A 210 -25.14 4.04 2.42
CA ASP A 210 -25.97 3.96 1.22
C ASP A 210 -25.28 3.29 0.05
N ALA A 211 -23.95 3.44 -0.04
CA ALA A 211 -23.11 2.87 -1.10
C ALA A 211 -21.76 2.42 -0.54
N TRP A 212 -21.14 1.49 -1.27
CA TRP A 212 -19.80 0.97 -0.96
C TRP A 212 -18.94 0.95 -2.21
N VAL A 213 -17.77 1.61 -2.15
CA VAL A 213 -16.78 1.60 -3.23
C VAL A 213 -15.64 0.68 -2.84
N ILE A 214 -15.38 -0.34 -3.67
CA ILE A 214 -14.47 -1.43 -3.32
C ILE A 214 -13.88 -2.10 -4.57
N TRP A 215 -12.80 -2.87 -4.38
CA TRP A 215 -12.08 -3.63 -5.39
C TRP A 215 -12.17 -5.14 -5.16
N ASP A 216 -11.77 -5.92 -6.17
CA ASP A 216 -11.70 -7.38 -6.11
C ASP A 216 -10.70 -7.89 -5.04
N PRO A 217 -11.00 -9.00 -4.36
CA PRO A 217 -12.14 -9.91 -4.58
C PRO A 217 -13.44 -9.50 -3.87
N PHE A 218 -13.40 -8.46 -3.02
CA PHE A 218 -14.61 -8.00 -2.29
C PHE A 218 -15.71 -7.52 -3.24
N TYR A 219 -15.32 -6.83 -4.33
CA TYR A 219 -16.25 -6.36 -5.35
C TYR A 219 -16.97 -7.54 -6.03
N ALA A 220 -16.26 -8.53 -6.52
CA ALA A 220 -16.85 -9.70 -7.14
C ALA A 220 -17.71 -10.51 -6.15
N ALA A 221 -17.25 -10.66 -4.91
CA ALA A 221 -18.00 -11.35 -3.86
C ALA A 221 -19.32 -10.66 -3.51
N ALA A 222 -19.33 -9.32 -3.45
CA ALA A 222 -20.55 -8.57 -3.23
C ALA A 222 -21.47 -8.58 -4.47
N GLN A 223 -20.90 -8.45 -5.67
CA GLN A 223 -21.64 -8.50 -6.94
C GLN A 223 -22.35 -9.83 -7.17
N ALA A 224 -21.84 -10.93 -6.63
CA ALA A 224 -22.47 -12.25 -6.70
C ALA A 224 -23.72 -12.38 -5.79
N GLN A 225 -23.97 -11.44 -4.89
CA GLN A 225 -25.13 -11.44 -4.01
C GLN A 225 -26.36 -10.87 -4.72
N LYS A 226 -27.53 -11.48 -4.51
CA LYS A 226 -28.78 -11.07 -5.17
C LYS A 226 -29.35 -9.75 -4.67
N ASP A 227 -28.93 -9.35 -3.47
CA ASP A 227 -29.36 -8.13 -2.78
C ASP A 227 -28.42 -6.96 -3.00
N VAL A 228 -27.45 -7.08 -3.93
CA VAL A 228 -26.48 -6.04 -4.28
C VAL A 228 -26.56 -5.72 -5.78
N ARG A 229 -26.43 -4.44 -6.10
CA ARG A 229 -26.38 -3.92 -7.47
C ARG A 229 -25.15 -3.01 -7.66
N VAL A 230 -24.55 -3.08 -8.86
CA VAL A 230 -23.49 -2.17 -9.29
C VAL A 230 -24.11 -0.93 -9.93
N VAL A 231 -23.75 0.24 -9.45
CA VAL A 231 -24.12 1.52 -10.09
C VAL A 231 -23.15 1.81 -11.23
N LYS A 232 -21.84 1.68 -10.94
CA LYS A 232 -20.77 1.92 -11.91
C LYS A 232 -19.52 1.12 -11.52
N ASP A 233 -18.89 0.49 -12.50
CA ASP A 233 -17.53 -0.05 -12.37
C ASP A 233 -16.47 1.00 -12.73
N SER A 234 -15.18 0.67 -12.58
CA SER A 234 -14.08 1.59 -12.89
C SER A 234 -13.86 1.83 -14.39
N LYS A 235 -14.53 1.08 -15.28
CA LYS A 235 -14.35 1.23 -16.72
C LYS A 235 -14.73 2.63 -17.21
N GLY A 236 -13.74 3.28 -17.87
CA GLY A 236 -13.87 4.65 -18.37
C GLY A 236 -13.73 5.74 -17.31
N LEU A 237 -13.46 5.37 -16.04
CA LEU A 237 -13.21 6.31 -14.95
C LEU A 237 -11.77 6.22 -14.42
N ALA A 238 -11.23 5.00 -14.25
CA ALA A 238 -9.90 4.77 -13.70
C ALA A 238 -9.31 3.51 -14.32
N ALA A 239 -8.04 3.55 -14.71
CA ALA A 239 -7.29 2.39 -15.21
C ALA A 239 -7.12 1.31 -14.14
N ASN A 240 -7.05 1.72 -12.87
CA ASN A 240 -6.96 0.84 -11.71
C ASN A 240 -5.77 -0.14 -11.81
N ARG A 241 -4.58 0.38 -12.16
CA ARG A 241 -3.35 -0.42 -12.26
C ARG A 241 -2.84 -0.87 -10.89
N ASP A 242 -1.98 -1.86 -10.91
CA ASP A 242 -1.13 -2.22 -9.78
C ASP A 242 0.24 -1.57 -9.95
N PHE A 243 0.84 -1.13 -8.83
CA PHE A 243 2.20 -0.63 -8.79
C PHE A 243 3.03 -1.40 -7.77
N TYR A 244 4.27 -1.68 -8.14
CA TYR A 244 5.29 -2.27 -7.30
C TYR A 244 6.19 -1.15 -6.79
N LEU A 245 6.27 -1.05 -5.47
CA LEU A 245 7.00 0.00 -4.76
C LEU A 245 8.11 -0.63 -3.94
N ALA A 246 9.24 0.07 -3.84
CA ALA A 246 10.32 -0.32 -2.96
C ALA A 246 10.78 0.87 -2.12
N ASN A 247 11.31 0.59 -0.92
CA ASN A 247 11.98 1.60 -0.13
C ASN A 247 13.25 2.06 -0.85
N GLN A 248 13.44 3.37 -0.97
CA GLN A 248 14.54 3.97 -1.70
C GLN A 248 15.92 3.47 -1.23
N SER A 249 16.11 3.30 0.08
CA SER A 249 17.36 2.79 0.63
C SER A 249 17.62 1.32 0.30
N PHE A 250 16.56 0.56 0.01
CA PHE A 250 16.67 -0.85 -0.40
C PHE A 250 17.04 -0.99 -1.88
N VAL A 251 16.54 -0.10 -2.76
CA VAL A 251 16.63 -0.27 -4.22
C VAL A 251 18.08 -0.33 -4.71
N TYR A 252 18.87 0.71 -4.36
CA TYR A 252 20.20 0.89 -4.96
C TYR A 252 21.20 -0.22 -4.62
N PRO A 253 21.33 -0.73 -3.37
CA PRO A 253 22.26 -1.81 -3.07
C PRO A 253 21.75 -3.20 -3.47
N ASN A 254 20.47 -3.34 -3.85
CA ASN A 254 19.79 -4.63 -4.04
C ASN A 254 19.21 -4.82 -5.45
N PHE A 255 19.80 -4.19 -6.46
CA PHE A 255 19.35 -4.28 -7.86
C PHE A 255 19.08 -5.73 -8.31
N LYS A 256 20.02 -6.66 -8.04
CA LYS A 256 19.86 -8.07 -8.43
C LYS A 256 18.68 -8.77 -7.75
N ILE A 257 18.33 -8.35 -6.53
CA ILE A 257 17.16 -8.87 -5.81
C ILE A 257 15.89 -8.35 -6.48
N ILE A 258 15.83 -7.07 -6.82
CA ILE A 258 14.67 -6.45 -7.51
C ILE A 258 14.45 -7.12 -8.87
N GLU A 259 15.51 -7.31 -9.66
CA GLU A 259 15.42 -8.00 -10.95
C GLU A 259 14.93 -9.44 -10.79
N ALA A 260 15.44 -10.19 -9.81
CA ALA A 260 14.99 -11.56 -9.54
C ALA A 260 13.50 -11.60 -9.16
N ILE A 261 13.02 -10.64 -8.37
CA ILE A 261 11.60 -10.51 -8.00
C ILE A 261 10.76 -10.17 -9.23
N ARG A 262 11.20 -9.22 -10.06
CA ARG A 262 10.51 -8.83 -11.29
C ARG A 262 10.39 -10.02 -12.24
N GLU A 263 11.50 -10.71 -12.51
CA GLU A 263 11.53 -11.88 -13.41
C GLU A 263 10.63 -13.01 -12.92
N GLU A 264 10.67 -13.34 -11.63
CA GLU A 264 9.81 -14.38 -11.07
C GLU A 264 8.34 -13.98 -11.13
N THR A 265 8.03 -12.72 -10.79
CA THR A 265 6.66 -12.22 -10.85
C THR A 265 6.14 -12.24 -12.29
N GLN A 266 6.97 -11.84 -13.27
CA GLN A 266 6.60 -11.89 -14.68
C GLN A 266 6.43 -13.33 -15.20
N ALA A 267 7.27 -14.26 -14.77
CA ALA A 267 7.13 -15.68 -15.12
C ALA A 267 5.81 -16.26 -14.55
N VAL A 268 5.49 -15.93 -13.30
CA VAL A 268 4.21 -16.33 -12.68
C VAL A 268 3.04 -15.66 -13.39
N ALA A 269 3.14 -14.41 -13.80
CA ALA A 269 2.12 -13.69 -14.56
C ALA A 269 1.82 -14.38 -15.91
N THR A 270 2.83 -14.65 -16.69
CA THR A 270 2.70 -15.36 -17.98
C THR A 270 2.05 -16.72 -17.81
N TRP A 271 2.44 -17.45 -16.74
CA TRP A 271 1.81 -18.73 -16.44
C TRP A 271 0.34 -18.56 -16.00
N ALA A 272 0.03 -17.56 -15.17
CA ALA A 272 -1.32 -17.30 -14.67
C ALA A 272 -2.30 -16.96 -15.80
N ASP A 273 -1.87 -16.14 -16.74
CA ASP A 273 -2.69 -15.76 -17.92
C ASP A 273 -3.03 -16.97 -18.80
N ALA A 274 -2.09 -17.93 -18.90
CA ALA A 274 -2.31 -19.18 -19.64
C ALA A 274 -3.10 -20.25 -18.86
N ASN A 275 -3.17 -20.13 -17.52
CA ASN A 275 -3.74 -21.17 -16.65
C ASN A 275 -4.73 -20.62 -15.59
N PRO A 276 -5.76 -19.87 -15.98
CA PRO A 276 -6.65 -19.21 -15.01
C PRO A 276 -7.36 -20.19 -14.06
N ALA A 277 -7.72 -21.38 -14.52
CA ALA A 277 -8.34 -22.41 -13.68
C ALA A 277 -7.38 -22.93 -12.59
N GLU A 278 -6.09 -23.07 -12.89
CA GLU A 278 -5.09 -23.47 -11.89
C GLU A 278 -4.80 -22.36 -10.89
N VAL A 279 -4.86 -21.09 -11.32
CA VAL A 279 -4.80 -19.94 -10.40
C VAL A 279 -5.93 -20.01 -9.38
N VAL A 280 -7.17 -20.24 -9.83
CA VAL A 280 -8.34 -20.40 -8.95
C VAL A 280 -8.13 -21.56 -7.98
N LYS A 281 -7.69 -22.72 -8.46
CA LYS A 281 -7.46 -23.90 -7.64
C LYS A 281 -6.41 -23.69 -6.55
N ILE A 282 -5.35 -22.92 -6.85
CA ILE A 282 -4.30 -22.58 -5.88
C ILE A 282 -4.81 -21.58 -4.86
N LEU A 283 -5.49 -20.51 -5.31
CA LEU A 283 -5.82 -19.39 -4.45
C LEU A 283 -7.12 -19.56 -3.65
N ALA A 284 -8.10 -20.33 -4.13
CA ALA A 284 -9.37 -20.48 -3.44
C ALA A 284 -9.23 -20.99 -1.99
N PRO A 285 -8.47 -22.06 -1.70
CA PRO A 285 -8.28 -22.53 -0.32
C PRO A 285 -7.45 -21.55 0.52
N ILE A 286 -6.47 -20.86 -0.07
CA ILE A 286 -5.59 -19.92 0.64
C ILE A 286 -6.39 -18.68 1.09
N LEU A 287 -7.25 -18.19 0.23
CA LEU A 287 -8.01 -16.95 0.45
C LEU A 287 -9.34 -17.19 1.15
N ASN A 288 -9.77 -18.44 1.26
CA ASN A 288 -11.11 -18.83 1.71
C ASN A 288 -12.21 -18.05 0.95
N VAL A 289 -12.13 -18.09 -0.38
CA VAL A 289 -13.08 -17.44 -1.31
C VAL A 289 -13.57 -18.49 -2.29
N ASP A 290 -14.86 -18.43 -2.61
CA ASP A 290 -15.48 -19.37 -3.56
C ASP A 290 -14.76 -19.35 -4.92
N ALA A 291 -14.53 -20.52 -5.49
CA ALA A 291 -13.85 -20.69 -6.77
C ALA A 291 -14.55 -19.94 -7.90
N SER A 292 -15.88 -19.85 -7.90
CA SER A 292 -16.65 -19.08 -8.88
C SER A 292 -16.39 -17.58 -8.81
N ILE A 293 -16.21 -17.04 -7.61
CA ILE A 293 -15.85 -15.63 -7.41
C ILE A 293 -14.42 -15.38 -7.89
N LEU A 294 -13.49 -16.28 -7.55
CA LEU A 294 -12.09 -16.15 -7.98
C LEU A 294 -11.93 -16.32 -9.49
N ASP A 295 -12.74 -17.14 -10.16
CA ASP A 295 -12.72 -17.22 -11.62
C ASP A 295 -13.05 -15.87 -12.27
N VAL A 296 -14.06 -15.16 -11.77
CA VAL A 296 -14.42 -13.82 -12.21
C VAL A 296 -13.25 -12.85 -11.98
N VAL A 297 -12.66 -12.87 -10.79
CA VAL A 297 -11.57 -11.96 -10.41
C VAL A 297 -10.30 -12.21 -11.25
N THR A 298 -9.95 -13.49 -11.46
CA THR A 298 -8.78 -13.90 -12.27
C THR A 298 -8.88 -13.40 -13.70
N ARG A 299 -10.08 -13.41 -14.29
CA ARG A 299 -10.32 -12.93 -15.67
C ARG A 299 -10.36 -11.41 -15.81
N ARG A 300 -10.42 -10.66 -14.70
CA ARG A 300 -10.48 -9.19 -14.70
C ARG A 300 -9.12 -8.51 -14.59
N ARG A 301 -8.05 -9.28 -14.40
CA ARG A 301 -6.72 -8.71 -14.15
C ARG A 301 -5.62 -9.36 -14.97
N SER A 302 -4.54 -8.62 -15.16
CA SER A 302 -3.21 -9.13 -15.49
C SER A 302 -2.37 -9.19 -14.20
N TYR A 303 -1.42 -10.12 -14.17
CA TYR A 303 -0.50 -10.30 -13.02
C TYR A 303 0.88 -9.69 -13.28
N GLY A 304 1.08 -8.98 -14.40
CA GLY A 304 2.37 -8.51 -14.87
C GLY A 304 3.14 -7.59 -13.91
N PHE A 305 4.46 -7.63 -14.05
CA PHE A 305 5.38 -6.70 -13.42
C PHE A 305 6.25 -6.08 -14.53
N GLU A 306 5.76 -5.01 -15.11
CA GLU A 306 6.38 -4.30 -16.21
C GLU A 306 7.20 -3.10 -15.71
N PRO A 307 8.28 -2.70 -16.41
CA PRO A 307 8.93 -1.42 -16.15
C PRO A 307 7.93 -0.27 -16.23
N ILE A 308 8.14 0.78 -15.45
CA ILE A 308 7.28 1.96 -15.49
C ILE A 308 7.38 2.61 -16.87
N GLN A 309 6.22 2.79 -17.50
CA GLN A 309 6.05 3.42 -18.81
C GLN A 309 5.52 4.85 -18.67
N ALA A 310 5.65 5.66 -19.72
CA ALA A 310 5.25 7.05 -19.69
C ALA A 310 3.73 7.23 -19.45
N ASP A 311 2.89 6.35 -19.98
CA ASP A 311 1.44 6.33 -19.75
C ASP A 311 1.11 6.07 -18.28
N MET A 312 1.83 5.15 -17.61
CA MET A 312 1.68 4.88 -16.18
C MET A 312 2.03 6.10 -15.33
N VAL A 313 3.09 6.83 -15.69
CA VAL A 313 3.48 8.08 -15.01
C VAL A 313 2.42 9.15 -15.20
N ALA A 314 1.89 9.31 -16.43
CA ALA A 314 0.85 10.28 -16.72
C ALA A 314 -0.45 9.98 -15.95
N GLU A 315 -0.89 8.71 -15.90
CA GLU A 315 -2.06 8.29 -15.12
C GLU A 315 -1.85 8.56 -13.61
N GLN A 316 -0.67 8.25 -13.05
CA GLN A 316 -0.36 8.53 -11.65
C GLN A 316 -0.29 10.02 -11.35
N GLN A 317 0.20 10.84 -12.29
CA GLN A 317 0.17 12.29 -12.17
C GLN A 317 -1.27 12.82 -12.14
N GLU A 318 -2.17 12.30 -13.00
CA GLU A 318 -3.59 12.66 -12.97
C GLU A 318 -4.25 12.33 -11.61
N ILE A 319 -3.88 11.20 -10.99
CA ILE A 319 -4.35 10.84 -9.65
C ILE A 319 -3.87 11.87 -8.63
N ALA A 320 -2.59 12.22 -8.67
CA ALA A 320 -1.98 13.19 -7.76
C ALA A 320 -2.64 14.58 -7.89
N ASP A 321 -2.82 15.05 -9.12
CA ASP A 321 -3.47 16.34 -9.41
C ASP A 321 -4.92 16.35 -8.93
N SER A 322 -5.66 15.26 -9.19
CA SER A 322 -7.05 15.12 -8.72
C SER A 322 -7.17 15.18 -7.21
N PHE A 323 -6.28 14.52 -6.46
CA PHE A 323 -6.31 14.55 -5.00
C PHE A 323 -5.84 15.90 -4.44
N PHE A 324 -4.93 16.59 -5.11
CA PHE A 324 -4.55 17.95 -4.73
C PHE A 324 -5.71 18.95 -4.96
N GLU A 325 -6.38 18.91 -6.12
CA GLU A 325 -7.57 19.71 -6.43
C GLU A 325 -8.68 19.52 -5.39
N LEU A 326 -8.87 18.29 -4.90
CA LEU A 326 -9.86 17.96 -3.88
C LEU A 326 -9.40 18.30 -2.44
N GLY A 327 -8.16 18.79 -2.24
CA GLY A 327 -7.59 19.06 -0.92
C GLY A 327 -7.35 17.80 -0.09
N LEU A 328 -7.27 16.62 -0.72
CA LEU A 328 -7.04 15.35 -0.04
C LEU A 328 -5.55 15.07 0.22
N ILE A 329 -4.67 15.74 -0.53
CA ILE A 329 -3.22 15.80 -0.26
C ILE A 329 -2.79 17.27 -0.10
N PRO A 330 -1.76 17.55 0.75
CA PRO A 330 -1.43 18.93 1.13
C PRO A 330 -0.58 19.71 0.11
N LYS A 331 -0.03 19.05 -0.90
CA LYS A 331 0.91 19.63 -1.87
C LYS A 331 0.77 19.00 -3.25
N GLN A 332 1.12 19.76 -4.29
CA GLN A 332 1.32 19.20 -5.62
C GLN A 332 2.52 18.26 -5.64
N LEU A 333 2.42 17.20 -6.42
CA LEU A 333 3.46 16.19 -6.58
C LEU A 333 3.94 16.14 -8.02
N LYS A 334 5.19 15.73 -8.18
CA LYS A 334 5.74 15.27 -9.46
C LYS A 334 6.03 13.78 -9.33
N VAL A 335 5.19 12.96 -9.91
CA VAL A 335 5.29 11.50 -9.79
C VAL A 335 6.60 10.98 -10.37
N GLU A 336 7.10 11.62 -11.45
CA GLU A 336 8.36 11.23 -12.09
C GLU A 336 9.58 11.27 -11.15
N GLU A 337 9.57 12.12 -10.12
CA GLU A 337 10.68 12.23 -9.15
C GLU A 337 10.90 10.97 -8.32
N VAL A 338 9.89 10.11 -8.20
CA VAL A 338 9.94 8.85 -7.43
C VAL A 338 9.83 7.61 -8.32
N VAL A 339 10.10 7.76 -9.61
CA VAL A 339 10.22 6.63 -10.54
C VAL A 339 11.66 6.12 -10.56
N TRP A 340 11.84 4.85 -10.28
CA TRP A 340 13.14 4.21 -10.36
C TRP A 340 13.63 4.13 -11.80
N LYS A 341 14.86 4.61 -12.03
CA LYS A 341 15.56 4.52 -13.32
C LYS A 341 16.75 3.57 -13.15
N PRO A 342 16.70 2.35 -13.70
CA PRO A 342 17.82 1.43 -13.65
C PRO A 342 19.06 2.05 -14.30
N GLY A 343 20.21 2.03 -13.61
CA GLY A 343 21.48 2.54 -14.15
C GLY A 343 21.88 3.96 -13.72
N ASN A 344 21.11 4.62 -12.87
CA ASN A 344 21.50 5.88 -12.22
C ASN A 344 22.10 5.65 -10.83
#